data_a98bf3faf297cfaa6779b50c11d1b926
#
_entry.id   a98bf3faf297cfaa6779b50c11d1b926
#
_cell.length_a   1.000
_cell.length_b   1.000
_cell.length_c   1.000
_cell.angle_alpha   90.00
_cell.angle_beta   90.00
_cell.angle_gamma   90.00
#
_symmetry.space_group_name_H-M   'P 1'
#
loop_
_entity.id
_entity.type
_entity.pdbx_description
1 polymer ?
#
loop_
_entity_poly.entity_id
_entity_poly.type
_entity_poly.pdbx_seq_one_letter_code
_entity_poly.pdbx_strand_id
1 'polypeptide(L)'
;MRAIAARRDQTASSALVPLRAVEAPRGAVLLLHGGRADALEPPPVVNLPAVRMRPFARSLARATVGHAIALGRVRYVHRGWNGERADAARDATRALEELSRVTGPVPVVLVGHSMGGRAALRVAGHPLVSAVVGLAPWCPADEPVDHLAGRRVVLLHGDRDRVTDPADTWALAARARTAGSEVCTLPVSGGDHAMLRGAAAWHALTTAAVTGLLGLGPLPGRVAEGFAAPAAAPHVPAQAPELPGTAPAQAPEPPGTAPEPTA
;
A
#
# COMPACT_ATOMS: atom_id res chain seq x y z
N MET A 1 -38.60 6.31 -19.28
CA MET A 1 -37.45 7.18 -19.56
C MET A 1 -36.79 7.81 -18.33
N ARG A 2 -37.50 8.13 -17.23
CA ARG A 2 -36.92 8.72 -15.99
C ARG A 2 -35.97 7.78 -15.21
N ALA A 3 -36.17 6.46 -15.23
CA ALA A 3 -35.34 5.50 -14.50
C ALA A 3 -33.94 5.28 -15.10
N ILE A 4 -33.78 5.46 -16.43
CA ILE A 4 -32.48 5.30 -17.12
C ILE A 4 -31.58 6.53 -16.89
N ALA A 5 -32.17 7.73 -16.80
CA ALA A 5 -31.42 8.96 -16.50
C ALA A 5 -30.86 8.95 -15.06
N ALA A 6 -31.65 8.47 -14.08
CA ALA A 6 -31.22 8.37 -12.70
C ALA A 6 -30.04 7.38 -12.49
N ARG A 7 -29.99 6.28 -13.27
CA ARG A 7 -28.83 5.35 -13.23
C ARG A 7 -27.55 5.92 -13.83
N ARG A 8 -27.64 6.78 -14.86
CA ARG A 8 -26.47 7.46 -15.43
C ARG A 8 -25.86 8.48 -14.49
N ASP A 9 -26.66 9.18 -13.72
CA ASP A 9 -26.21 10.21 -12.79
C ASP A 9 -25.52 9.58 -11.54
N GLN A 10 -26.03 8.46 -11.03
CA GLN A 10 -25.41 7.74 -9.92
C GLN A 10 -24.04 7.12 -10.29
N THR A 11 -23.85 6.66 -11.53
CA THR A 11 -22.54 6.11 -11.97
C THR A 11 -21.49 7.17 -12.23
N ALA A 12 -21.88 8.40 -12.56
CA ALA A 12 -20.97 9.53 -12.75
C ALA A 12 -20.41 10.07 -11.43
N SER A 13 -21.11 9.85 -10.31
CA SER A 13 -20.72 10.35 -8.97
C SER A 13 -20.12 9.30 -8.05
N SER A 14 -20.07 8.01 -8.46
CA SER A 14 -19.55 6.92 -7.62
C SER A 14 -18.08 7.10 -7.27
N ALA A 15 -17.72 7.05 -5.98
CA ALA A 15 -16.35 7.09 -5.50
C ALA A 15 -15.65 5.73 -5.64
N LEU A 16 -16.40 4.63 -5.70
CA LEU A 16 -15.88 3.29 -5.94
C LEU A 16 -15.82 2.98 -7.44
N VAL A 17 -14.67 2.55 -7.92
CA VAL A 17 -14.51 1.95 -9.25
C VAL A 17 -14.13 0.49 -9.08
N PRO A 18 -15.04 -0.46 -9.35
CA PRO A 18 -14.71 -1.87 -9.30
C PRO A 18 -13.63 -2.23 -10.33
N LEU A 19 -12.64 -3.03 -9.91
CA LEU A 19 -11.61 -3.62 -10.77
C LEU A 19 -11.84 -5.12 -10.94
N ARG A 20 -12.33 -5.77 -9.90
CA ARG A 20 -12.80 -7.15 -9.92
C ARG A 20 -13.94 -7.31 -8.92
N ALA A 21 -15.12 -7.64 -9.42
CA ALA A 21 -16.23 -8.08 -8.60
C ALA A 21 -16.15 -9.61 -8.44
N VAL A 22 -16.55 -10.09 -7.27
CA VAL A 22 -16.70 -11.52 -6.97
C VAL A 22 -18.02 -11.74 -6.24
N GLU A 23 -18.62 -12.88 -6.44
CA GLU A 23 -19.80 -13.28 -5.70
C GLU A 23 -19.40 -13.69 -4.27
N ALA A 24 -20.17 -13.25 -3.26
CA ALA A 24 -19.91 -13.52 -1.84
C ALA A 24 -18.43 -13.30 -1.42
N PRO A 25 -17.90 -12.07 -1.50
CA PRO A 25 -16.50 -11.82 -1.19
C PRO A 25 -16.22 -12.04 0.31
N ARG A 26 -15.05 -12.61 0.62
CA ARG A 26 -14.57 -12.81 1.99
C ARG A 26 -13.73 -11.62 2.48
N GLY A 27 -13.39 -10.72 1.60
CA GLY A 27 -12.59 -9.52 1.87
C GLY A 27 -12.45 -8.68 0.61
N ALA A 28 -11.88 -7.50 0.77
CA ALA A 28 -11.64 -6.61 -0.35
C ALA A 28 -10.30 -5.88 -0.25
N VAL A 29 -9.79 -5.43 -1.39
CA VAL A 29 -8.69 -4.49 -1.48
C VAL A 29 -9.17 -3.23 -2.18
N LEU A 30 -8.91 -2.08 -1.59
CA LEU A 30 -9.21 -0.79 -2.18
C LEU A 30 -7.93 0.00 -2.42
N LEU A 31 -7.67 0.37 -3.68
CA LEU A 31 -6.48 1.10 -4.09
C LEU A 31 -6.73 2.60 -4.14
N LEU A 32 -5.79 3.39 -3.61
CA LEU A 32 -5.82 4.84 -3.54
C LEU A 32 -4.58 5.41 -4.20
N HIS A 33 -4.76 6.18 -5.28
CA HIS A 33 -3.63 6.77 -6.01
C HIS A 33 -3.17 8.10 -5.40
N GLY A 34 -1.98 8.55 -5.76
CA GLY A 34 -1.43 9.83 -5.37
C GLY A 34 -2.15 11.02 -6.01
N GLY A 35 -1.83 12.21 -5.51
CA GLY A 35 -2.41 13.47 -5.97
C GLY A 35 -1.50 14.65 -5.67
N ARG A 36 -2.07 15.82 -5.41
CA ARG A 36 -1.39 17.06 -5.02
C ARG A 36 -1.76 17.49 -3.60
N ALA A 37 -1.00 18.39 -3.02
CA ALA A 37 -1.38 19.04 -1.77
C ALA A 37 -2.66 19.86 -1.98
N ASP A 38 -2.66 20.72 -3.00
CA ASP A 38 -3.77 21.63 -3.29
C ASP A 38 -4.12 21.57 -4.78
N ALA A 39 -5.33 21.18 -5.08
CA ALA A 39 -5.90 21.23 -6.44
C ALA A 39 -7.39 20.85 -6.40
N LEU A 40 -8.26 21.81 -6.69
CA LEU A 40 -9.71 21.63 -6.70
C LEU A 40 -10.25 21.11 -8.04
N GLU A 41 -9.45 21.14 -9.08
CA GLU A 41 -9.82 20.56 -10.37
C GLU A 41 -9.91 19.02 -10.29
N PRO A 42 -10.75 18.40 -11.10
CA PRO A 42 -10.82 16.94 -11.17
C PRO A 42 -9.52 16.33 -11.71
N PRO A 43 -9.21 15.07 -11.40
CA PRO A 43 -8.09 14.36 -11.99
C PRO A 43 -8.22 14.34 -13.54
N PRO A 44 -7.11 14.57 -14.27
CA PRO A 44 -7.13 14.56 -15.73
C PRO A 44 -7.44 13.16 -16.27
N VAL A 45 -7.91 13.09 -17.53
CA VAL A 45 -8.20 11.82 -18.21
C VAL A 45 -6.99 10.88 -18.19
N VAL A 46 -5.79 11.41 -18.47
CA VAL A 46 -4.52 10.69 -18.29
C VAL A 46 -3.94 11.04 -16.91
N ASN A 47 -4.33 10.27 -15.92
CA ASN A 47 -3.90 10.46 -14.54
C ASN A 47 -2.70 9.54 -14.22
N LEU A 48 -1.48 10.06 -14.36
CA LEU A 48 -0.25 9.29 -14.10
C LEU A 48 -0.19 8.67 -12.70
N PRO A 49 -0.57 9.35 -11.59
CA PRO A 49 -0.69 8.71 -10.29
C PRO A 49 -1.59 7.47 -10.28
N ALA A 50 -2.73 7.51 -10.96
CA ALA A 50 -3.62 6.35 -11.07
C ALA A 50 -3.02 5.25 -11.97
N VAL A 51 -2.30 5.63 -13.03
CA VAL A 51 -1.60 4.67 -13.93
C VAL A 51 -0.54 3.88 -13.15
N ARG A 52 0.20 4.54 -12.24
CA ARG A 52 1.21 3.88 -11.38
C ARG A 52 0.63 2.79 -10.49
N MET A 53 -0.63 2.87 -10.11
CA MET A 53 -1.28 1.84 -9.29
C MET A 53 -1.73 0.61 -10.09
N ARG A 54 -1.74 0.68 -11.43
CA ARG A 54 -2.19 -0.46 -12.29
C ARG A 54 -1.34 -1.73 -12.13
N PRO A 55 0.00 -1.68 -12.08
CA PRO A 55 0.81 -2.87 -11.83
C PRO A 55 0.50 -3.52 -10.48
N PHE A 56 0.32 -2.73 -9.42
CA PHE A 56 -0.08 -3.23 -8.11
C PHE A 56 -1.46 -3.91 -8.17
N ALA A 57 -2.44 -3.28 -8.81
CA ALA A 57 -3.76 -3.86 -9.02
C ALA A 57 -3.67 -5.21 -9.74
N ARG A 58 -2.84 -5.31 -10.80
CA ARG A 58 -2.63 -6.56 -11.55
C ARG A 58 -1.96 -7.65 -10.69
N SER A 59 -0.92 -7.29 -9.91
CA SER A 59 -0.24 -8.23 -9.02
C SER A 59 -1.19 -8.76 -7.95
N LEU A 60 -1.97 -7.89 -7.32
CA LEU A 60 -2.98 -8.26 -6.33
C LEU A 60 -4.10 -9.10 -6.94
N ALA A 61 -4.57 -8.74 -8.15
CA ALA A 61 -5.56 -9.52 -8.86
C ALA A 61 -5.09 -10.95 -9.13
N ARG A 62 -3.82 -11.14 -9.52
CA ARG A 62 -3.23 -12.47 -9.72
C ARG A 62 -3.08 -13.24 -8.41
N ALA A 63 -2.51 -12.58 -7.39
CA ALA A 63 -2.23 -13.22 -6.11
C ALA A 63 -3.49 -13.62 -5.31
N THR A 64 -4.65 -13.05 -5.64
CA THR A 64 -5.92 -13.33 -4.98
C THR A 64 -6.91 -14.10 -5.86
N VAL A 65 -6.43 -14.74 -6.94
CA VAL A 65 -7.26 -15.64 -7.77
C VAL A 65 -7.74 -16.81 -6.91
N GLY A 66 -9.03 -17.15 -7.01
CA GLY A 66 -9.63 -18.27 -6.26
C GLY A 66 -9.95 -17.96 -4.78
N HIS A 67 -9.63 -16.80 -4.26
CA HIS A 67 -9.81 -16.46 -2.84
C HIS A 67 -11.03 -15.60 -2.52
N ALA A 68 -11.93 -15.36 -3.47
CA ALA A 68 -13.13 -14.53 -3.28
C ALA A 68 -12.81 -13.13 -2.69
N ILE A 69 -11.77 -12.47 -3.20
CA ILE A 69 -11.38 -11.11 -2.79
C ILE A 69 -11.83 -10.11 -3.87
N ALA A 70 -12.67 -9.15 -3.47
CA ALA A 70 -13.05 -8.04 -4.34
C ALA A 70 -11.90 -7.03 -4.47
N LEU A 71 -11.73 -6.43 -5.64
CA LEU A 71 -10.77 -5.36 -5.86
C LEU A 71 -11.47 -4.12 -6.40
N GLY A 72 -11.12 -2.97 -5.83
CA GLY A 72 -11.61 -1.67 -6.27
C GLY A 72 -10.53 -0.61 -6.20
N ARG A 73 -10.83 0.54 -6.75
CA ARG A 73 -10.03 1.76 -6.56
C ARG A 73 -10.93 2.94 -6.24
N VAL A 74 -10.39 3.88 -5.50
CA VAL A 74 -11.07 5.15 -5.23
C VAL A 74 -10.98 6.04 -6.46
N ARG A 75 -12.10 6.69 -6.79
CA ARG A 75 -12.19 7.80 -7.73
C ARG A 75 -12.27 9.09 -6.92
N TYR A 76 -11.31 9.99 -7.12
CA TYR A 76 -11.34 11.29 -6.49
C TYR A 76 -12.14 12.31 -7.32
N VAL A 77 -12.91 13.15 -6.62
CA VAL A 77 -13.57 14.32 -7.20
C VAL A 77 -12.55 15.40 -7.51
N HIS A 78 -11.65 15.65 -6.55
CA HIS A 78 -10.57 16.61 -6.68
C HIS A 78 -9.21 15.89 -6.71
N ARG A 79 -8.26 16.41 -7.47
CA ARG A 79 -6.93 15.80 -7.55
C ARG A 79 -6.01 16.16 -6.38
N GLY A 80 -6.44 17.08 -5.48
CA GLY A 80 -5.72 17.57 -4.31
C GLY A 80 -6.26 17.02 -3.00
N TRP A 81 -5.42 17.16 -1.97
CA TRP A 81 -5.82 16.93 -0.57
C TRP A 81 -6.69 18.07 -0.04
N ASN A 82 -6.30 19.35 -0.35
CA ASN A 82 -7.00 20.59 -0.08
C ASN A 82 -7.17 20.91 1.42
N GLY A 83 -6.08 20.86 2.17
CA GLY A 83 -6.01 21.28 3.57
C GLY A 83 -6.99 20.49 4.46
N GLU A 84 -7.76 21.20 5.28
CA GLU A 84 -8.76 20.61 6.19
C GLU A 84 -9.90 19.88 5.48
N ARG A 85 -10.14 20.18 4.20
CA ARG A 85 -11.16 19.49 3.41
C ARG A 85 -10.87 18.00 3.29
N ALA A 86 -9.58 17.62 3.22
CA ALA A 86 -9.13 16.25 3.10
C ALA A 86 -9.92 15.46 2.03
N ASP A 87 -10.12 16.07 0.84
CA ASP A 87 -11.04 15.58 -0.19
C ASP A 87 -10.77 14.11 -0.57
N ALA A 88 -9.49 13.72 -0.65
CA ALA A 88 -9.12 12.33 -0.94
C ALA A 88 -9.58 11.34 0.16
N ALA A 89 -9.56 11.75 1.43
CA ALA A 89 -10.06 10.93 2.52
C ALA A 89 -11.59 10.84 2.50
N ARG A 90 -12.30 11.94 2.20
CA ARG A 90 -13.76 11.92 2.01
C ARG A 90 -14.19 10.98 0.89
N ASP A 91 -13.47 11.01 -0.24
CA ASP A 91 -13.75 10.11 -1.35
C ASP A 91 -13.44 8.65 -0.99
N ALA A 92 -12.40 8.39 -0.18
CA ALA A 92 -12.10 7.06 0.32
C ALA A 92 -13.19 6.53 1.26
N THR A 93 -13.72 7.37 2.16
CA THR A 93 -14.85 7.01 3.03
C THR A 93 -16.09 6.65 2.20
N ARG A 94 -16.46 7.49 1.22
CA ARG A 94 -17.58 7.20 0.32
C ARG A 94 -17.39 5.89 -0.45
N ALA A 95 -16.17 5.63 -0.93
CA ALA A 95 -15.85 4.38 -1.63
C ALA A 95 -15.98 3.14 -0.71
N LEU A 96 -15.62 3.24 0.56
CA LEU A 96 -15.83 2.18 1.55
C LEU A 96 -17.31 1.92 1.81
N GLU A 97 -18.12 2.98 1.95
CA GLU A 97 -19.56 2.87 2.11
C GLU A 97 -20.23 2.24 0.86
N GLU A 98 -19.82 2.67 -0.33
CA GLU A 98 -20.31 2.09 -1.58
C GLU A 98 -19.89 0.62 -1.73
N LEU A 99 -18.66 0.27 -1.35
CA LEU A 99 -18.18 -1.10 -1.32
C LEU A 99 -19.03 -1.96 -0.39
N SER A 100 -19.31 -1.49 0.82
CA SER A 100 -20.16 -2.21 1.79
C SER A 100 -21.55 -2.51 1.25
N ARG A 101 -22.14 -1.60 0.46
CA ARG A 101 -23.47 -1.83 -0.14
C ARG A 101 -23.47 -2.94 -1.18
N VAL A 102 -22.35 -3.18 -1.86
CA VAL A 102 -22.25 -4.20 -2.93
C VAL A 102 -21.64 -5.51 -2.46
N THR A 103 -20.84 -5.49 -1.40
CA THR A 103 -20.15 -6.70 -0.91
C THR A 103 -20.66 -7.20 0.44
N GLY A 104 -21.48 -6.39 1.13
CA GLY A 104 -21.71 -6.56 2.56
C GLY A 104 -20.50 -6.10 3.40
N PRO A 105 -20.55 -6.26 4.73
CA PRO A 105 -19.50 -5.83 5.66
C PRO A 105 -18.33 -6.83 5.67
N VAL A 106 -17.45 -6.73 4.68
CA VAL A 106 -16.23 -7.55 4.59
C VAL A 106 -14.99 -6.78 5.03
N PRO A 107 -13.94 -7.44 5.55
CA PRO A 107 -12.70 -6.79 5.89
C PRO A 107 -12.01 -6.22 4.64
N VAL A 108 -11.52 -4.98 4.75
CA VAL A 108 -10.88 -4.25 3.66
C VAL A 108 -9.42 -3.93 3.99
N VAL A 109 -8.52 -4.28 3.10
CA VAL A 109 -7.14 -3.78 3.11
C VAL A 109 -7.04 -2.59 2.17
N LEU A 110 -6.64 -1.44 2.69
CA LEU A 110 -6.37 -0.24 1.90
C LEU A 110 -4.93 -0.27 1.39
N VAL A 111 -4.72 0.05 0.12
CA VAL A 111 -3.38 0.20 -0.48
C VAL A 111 -3.28 1.59 -1.09
N GLY A 112 -2.51 2.47 -0.47
CA GLY A 112 -2.44 3.88 -0.84
C GLY A 112 -1.05 4.37 -1.18
N HIS A 113 -0.89 5.15 -2.27
CA HIS A 113 0.36 5.78 -2.66
C HIS A 113 0.34 7.29 -2.42
N SER A 114 1.40 7.85 -1.81
CA SER A 114 1.58 9.30 -1.63
C SER A 114 0.38 9.93 -0.90
N MET A 115 -0.32 10.91 -1.51
CA MET A 115 -1.59 11.46 -1.01
C MET A 115 -2.64 10.37 -0.74
N GLY A 116 -2.70 9.33 -1.59
CA GLY A 116 -3.59 8.18 -1.37
C GLY A 116 -3.18 7.33 -0.16
N GLY A 117 -1.87 7.28 0.17
CA GLY A 117 -1.36 6.68 1.40
C GLY A 117 -1.84 7.45 2.64
N ARG A 118 -1.75 8.79 2.60
CA ARG A 118 -2.32 9.66 3.63
C ARG A 118 -3.83 9.45 3.79
N ALA A 119 -4.56 9.38 2.66
CA ALA A 119 -6.01 9.14 2.70
C ALA A 119 -6.35 7.76 3.30
N ALA A 120 -5.61 6.71 2.95
CA ALA A 120 -5.78 5.38 3.51
C ALA A 120 -5.55 5.36 5.03
N LEU A 121 -4.49 6.02 5.50
CA LEU A 121 -4.22 6.18 6.94
C LEU A 121 -5.34 6.96 7.61
N ARG A 122 -5.78 8.09 7.04
CA ARG A 122 -6.82 8.95 7.62
C ARG A 122 -8.15 8.22 7.82
N VAL A 123 -8.52 7.30 6.93
CA VAL A 123 -9.78 6.55 7.01
C VAL A 123 -9.64 5.18 7.66
N ALA A 124 -8.48 4.85 8.20
CA ALA A 124 -8.22 3.52 8.79
C ALA A 124 -9.09 3.19 10.01
N GLY A 125 -9.64 4.21 10.69
CA GLY A 125 -10.64 4.02 11.74
C GLY A 125 -11.99 3.48 11.27
N HIS A 126 -12.27 3.47 9.96
CA HIS A 126 -13.53 2.97 9.42
C HIS A 126 -13.75 1.48 9.78
N PRO A 127 -14.97 1.05 10.19
CA PRO A 127 -15.22 -0.31 10.70
C PRO A 127 -14.81 -1.44 9.73
N LEU A 128 -14.90 -1.22 8.42
CA LEU A 128 -14.49 -2.22 7.43
C LEU A 128 -12.98 -2.35 7.26
N VAL A 129 -12.21 -1.34 7.63
CA VAL A 129 -10.75 -1.35 7.39
C VAL A 129 -10.07 -2.25 8.41
N SER A 130 -9.51 -3.35 7.95
CA SER A 130 -8.72 -4.28 8.77
C SER A 130 -7.24 -3.94 8.77
N ALA A 131 -6.73 -3.37 7.67
CA ALA A 131 -5.32 -3.01 7.56
C ALA A 131 -5.07 -1.94 6.48
N VAL A 132 -3.90 -1.28 6.58
CA VAL A 132 -3.42 -0.30 5.61
C VAL A 132 -2.03 -0.68 5.12
N VAL A 133 -1.79 -0.56 3.82
CA VAL A 133 -0.47 -0.62 3.20
C VAL A 133 -0.20 0.73 2.53
N GLY A 134 0.70 1.51 3.12
CA GLY A 134 1.12 2.82 2.61
C GLY A 134 2.37 2.67 1.75
N LEU A 135 2.34 3.22 0.53
CA LEU A 135 3.43 3.21 -0.43
C LEU A 135 3.95 4.64 -0.59
N ALA A 136 5.16 4.93 -0.10
CA ALA A 136 5.71 6.29 -0.06
C ALA A 136 4.66 7.31 0.39
N PRO A 137 3.97 7.11 1.52
CA PRO A 137 2.84 7.94 1.92
C PRO A 137 3.30 9.37 2.22
N TRP A 138 2.43 10.33 1.96
CA TRP A 138 2.63 11.69 2.44
C TRP A 138 2.14 11.79 3.89
N CYS A 139 3.08 11.96 4.82
CA CYS A 139 2.83 11.94 6.26
C CYS A 139 3.25 13.27 6.92
N PRO A 140 2.42 14.34 6.88
CA PRO A 140 2.70 15.54 7.64
C PRO A 140 2.89 15.25 9.14
N ALA A 141 3.68 16.08 9.82
CA ALA A 141 4.00 15.88 11.24
C ALA A 141 2.76 15.92 12.16
N ASP A 142 1.75 16.68 11.76
CA ASP A 142 0.47 16.85 12.46
C ASP A 142 -0.61 15.82 12.06
N GLU A 143 -0.28 14.84 11.17
CA GLU A 143 -1.26 13.81 10.79
C GLU A 143 -1.70 13.01 12.01
N PRO A 144 -3.01 12.93 12.33
CA PRO A 144 -3.50 12.22 13.51
C PRO A 144 -3.27 10.71 13.40
N VAL A 145 -3.03 10.06 14.55
CA VAL A 145 -2.75 8.62 14.64
C VAL A 145 -3.63 7.86 15.62
N ASP A 146 -4.38 8.53 16.49
CA ASP A 146 -5.15 7.89 17.58
C ASP A 146 -6.18 6.87 17.04
N HIS A 147 -6.80 7.19 15.91
CA HIS A 147 -7.76 6.31 15.22
C HIS A 147 -7.12 5.06 14.59
N LEU A 148 -5.79 4.97 14.58
CA LEU A 148 -5.04 3.80 14.13
C LEU A 148 -4.91 2.73 15.23
N ALA A 149 -5.28 3.03 16.47
CA ALA A 149 -5.22 2.07 17.57
C ALA A 149 -5.92 0.75 17.20
N GLY A 150 -5.23 -0.39 17.43
CA GLY A 150 -5.71 -1.72 17.06
C GLY A 150 -5.71 -2.03 15.55
N ARG A 151 -5.17 -1.15 14.71
CA ARG A 151 -5.05 -1.37 13.26
C ARG A 151 -3.67 -1.92 12.89
N ARG A 152 -3.65 -2.72 11.83
CA ARG A 152 -2.41 -3.21 11.20
C ARG A 152 -1.99 -2.29 10.08
N VAL A 153 -0.80 -1.72 10.18
CA VAL A 153 -0.29 -0.74 9.22
C VAL A 153 1.08 -1.18 8.71
N VAL A 154 1.23 -1.32 7.39
CA VAL A 154 2.52 -1.58 6.74
C VAL A 154 2.88 -0.38 5.89
N LEU A 155 4.03 0.23 6.15
CA LEU A 155 4.52 1.41 5.45
C LEU A 155 5.79 1.08 4.67
N LEU A 156 5.71 1.15 3.35
CA LEU A 156 6.85 1.02 2.46
C LEU A 156 7.32 2.41 2.04
N HIS A 157 8.63 2.69 2.12
CA HIS A 157 9.18 3.95 1.64
C HIS A 157 10.55 3.75 0.99
N GLY A 158 10.75 4.40 -0.17
CA GLY A 158 12.02 4.34 -0.89
C GLY A 158 13.06 5.26 -0.25
N ASP A 159 14.30 4.78 -0.09
CA ASP A 159 15.39 5.56 0.50
C ASP A 159 15.92 6.67 -0.43
N ARG A 160 15.48 6.70 -1.69
CA ARG A 160 15.79 7.74 -2.67
C ARG A 160 14.57 8.58 -3.05
N ASP A 161 13.52 8.54 -2.25
CA ASP A 161 12.37 9.43 -2.42
C ASP A 161 12.80 10.89 -2.18
N ARG A 162 12.45 11.78 -3.11
CA ARG A 162 12.74 13.22 -3.06
C ARG A 162 11.47 14.07 -3.11
N VAL A 163 10.31 13.44 -2.98
CA VAL A 163 9.00 14.10 -3.00
C VAL A 163 8.35 14.07 -1.63
N THR A 164 8.40 12.93 -0.96
CA THR A 164 8.00 12.75 0.44
C THR A 164 9.19 12.21 1.23
N ASP A 165 9.40 12.75 2.44
CA ASP A 165 10.53 12.33 3.27
C ASP A 165 10.22 10.97 3.94
N PRO A 166 11.08 9.95 3.78
CA PRO A 166 10.98 8.72 4.55
C PRO A 166 10.97 8.95 6.06
N ALA A 167 11.69 9.96 6.55
CA ALA A 167 11.73 10.28 7.98
C ALA A 167 10.34 10.64 8.54
N ASP A 168 9.51 11.35 7.78
CA ASP A 168 8.14 11.67 8.18
C ASP A 168 7.29 10.40 8.31
N THR A 169 7.48 9.44 7.41
CA THR A 169 6.80 8.12 7.48
C THR A 169 7.22 7.35 8.74
N TRP A 170 8.51 7.36 9.06
CA TRP A 170 9.02 6.69 10.27
C TRP A 170 8.55 7.39 11.54
N ALA A 171 8.48 8.71 11.55
CA ALA A 171 7.94 9.48 12.66
C ALA A 171 6.44 9.19 12.89
N LEU A 172 5.64 9.14 11.81
CA LEU A 172 4.24 8.73 11.91
C LEU A 172 4.11 7.30 12.43
N ALA A 173 4.93 6.36 11.95
CA ALA A 173 4.93 4.98 12.42
C ALA A 173 5.20 4.87 13.92
N ALA A 174 6.17 5.63 14.43
CA ALA A 174 6.48 5.67 15.87
C ALA A 174 5.29 6.19 16.68
N ARG A 175 4.67 7.30 16.26
CA ARG A 175 3.48 7.84 16.93
C ARG A 175 2.30 6.86 16.90
N ALA A 176 2.07 6.19 15.76
CA ALA A 176 0.99 5.22 15.62
C ALA A 176 1.20 3.99 16.53
N ARG A 177 2.46 3.50 16.69
CA ARG A 177 2.77 2.43 17.64
C ARG A 177 2.48 2.86 19.08
N THR A 178 2.87 4.07 19.46
CA THR A 178 2.57 4.63 20.78
C THR A 178 1.06 4.73 21.03
N ALA A 179 0.28 5.00 19.99
CA ALA A 179 -1.19 5.01 20.02
C ALA A 179 -1.83 3.60 20.02
N GLY A 180 -1.04 2.53 19.99
CA GLY A 180 -1.55 1.15 20.07
C GLY A 180 -1.84 0.49 18.71
N SER A 181 -1.21 0.97 17.63
CA SER A 181 -1.28 0.35 16.31
C SER A 181 -0.16 -0.67 16.11
N GLU A 182 -0.43 -1.80 15.45
CA GLU A 182 0.60 -2.70 14.94
C GLU A 182 1.19 -2.12 13.65
N VAL A 183 2.41 -1.58 13.72
CA VAL A 183 3.03 -0.91 12.56
C VAL A 183 4.33 -1.58 12.15
N CYS A 184 4.41 -1.97 10.88
CA CYS A 184 5.64 -2.40 10.24
C CYS A 184 6.12 -1.34 9.23
N THR A 185 7.42 -1.03 9.24
CA THR A 185 8.07 -0.14 8.29
C THR A 185 9.05 -0.93 7.42
N LEU A 186 8.95 -0.79 6.11
CA LEU A 186 9.76 -1.52 5.13
C LEU A 186 10.46 -0.51 4.20
N PRO A 187 11.74 -0.21 4.41
CA PRO A 187 12.51 0.58 3.45
C PRO A 187 12.71 -0.21 2.15
N VAL A 188 12.54 0.50 1.02
CA VAL A 188 12.80 -0.04 -0.32
C VAL A 188 14.12 0.54 -0.82
N SER A 189 15.15 -0.27 -0.84
CA SER A 189 16.49 0.18 -1.23
C SER A 189 16.53 0.63 -2.69
N GLY A 190 17.10 1.82 -2.93
CA GLY A 190 17.12 2.48 -4.23
C GLY A 190 15.77 2.95 -4.74
N GLY A 191 14.68 2.77 -3.97
CA GLY A 191 13.33 3.13 -4.35
C GLY A 191 13.10 4.64 -4.46
N ASP A 192 12.35 5.05 -5.47
CA ASP A 192 11.93 6.44 -5.68
C ASP A 192 10.44 6.63 -5.40
N HIS A 193 9.99 7.89 -5.31
CA HIS A 193 8.58 8.23 -5.08
C HIS A 193 7.64 7.64 -6.14
N ALA A 194 8.09 7.55 -7.37
CA ALA A 194 7.29 7.02 -8.47
C ALA A 194 7.17 5.49 -8.45
N MET A 195 7.92 4.81 -7.56
CA MET A 195 7.99 3.35 -7.46
C MET A 195 8.44 2.68 -8.77
N LEU A 196 9.21 3.41 -9.59
CA LEU A 196 9.78 2.91 -10.85
C LEU A 196 11.14 2.27 -10.59
N ARG A 197 11.94 2.89 -9.71
CA ARG A 197 13.19 2.29 -9.24
C ARG A 197 12.86 1.23 -8.20
N GLY A 198 13.43 0.03 -8.35
CA GLY A 198 13.11 -1.09 -7.48
C GLY A 198 11.67 -1.62 -7.64
N ALA A 199 11.03 -1.42 -8.81
CA ALA A 199 9.63 -1.77 -9.04
C ALA A 199 9.28 -3.21 -8.64
N ALA A 200 10.17 -4.16 -8.90
CA ALA A 200 9.97 -5.57 -8.51
C ALA A 200 9.84 -5.72 -6.99
N ALA A 201 10.69 -5.04 -6.21
CA ALA A 201 10.62 -5.06 -4.74
C ALA A 201 9.33 -4.41 -4.23
N TRP A 202 8.96 -3.23 -4.77
CA TRP A 202 7.69 -2.59 -4.43
C TRP A 202 6.50 -3.52 -4.64
N HIS A 203 6.42 -4.17 -5.81
CA HIS A 203 5.31 -5.06 -6.13
C HIS A 203 5.31 -6.33 -5.26
N ALA A 204 6.47 -6.96 -5.07
CA ALA A 204 6.60 -8.19 -4.29
C ALA A 204 6.24 -7.96 -2.83
N LEU A 205 6.83 -6.93 -2.18
CA LEU A 205 6.57 -6.60 -0.79
C LEU A 205 5.10 -6.20 -0.56
N THR A 206 4.53 -5.38 -1.45
CA THR A 206 3.12 -4.99 -1.36
C THR A 206 2.21 -6.19 -1.49
N THR A 207 2.43 -7.05 -2.49
CA THR A 207 1.60 -8.22 -2.73
C THR A 207 1.67 -9.18 -1.55
N ALA A 208 2.86 -9.49 -1.05
CA ALA A 208 3.05 -10.39 0.08
C ALA A 208 2.43 -9.81 1.38
N ALA A 209 2.59 -8.53 1.65
CA ALA A 209 1.96 -7.88 2.79
C ALA A 209 0.42 -7.96 2.71
N VAL A 210 -0.16 -7.60 1.55
CA VAL A 210 -1.62 -7.62 1.37
C VAL A 210 -2.20 -9.02 1.48
N THR A 211 -1.57 -10.03 0.85
CA THR A 211 -2.06 -11.43 0.95
C THR A 211 -1.98 -11.96 2.37
N GLY A 212 -0.91 -11.65 3.12
CA GLY A 212 -0.79 -12.00 4.53
C GLY A 212 -1.83 -11.28 5.40
N LEU A 213 -2.06 -9.98 5.18
CA LEU A 213 -3.07 -9.20 5.90
C LEU A 213 -4.51 -9.67 5.62
N LEU A 214 -4.77 -10.22 4.44
CA LEU A 214 -6.05 -10.86 4.09
C LEU A 214 -6.18 -12.30 4.64
N GLY A 215 -5.16 -12.85 5.29
CA GLY A 215 -5.16 -14.23 5.78
C GLY A 215 -5.13 -15.28 4.67
N LEU A 216 -4.60 -14.94 3.49
CA LEU A 216 -4.47 -15.87 2.36
C LEU A 216 -3.16 -16.66 2.38
N GLY A 217 -2.30 -16.40 3.33
CA GLY A 217 -1.03 -17.05 3.59
C GLY A 217 -0.37 -16.43 4.81
N PRO A 218 0.85 -16.89 5.19
CA PRO A 218 1.59 -16.31 6.29
C PRO A 218 1.97 -14.86 5.98
N LEU A 219 2.04 -14.02 7.03
CA LEU A 219 2.67 -12.72 6.90
C LEU A 219 4.15 -12.90 6.56
N PRO A 220 4.73 -12.08 5.68
CA PRO A 220 6.18 -12.04 5.48
C PRO A 220 6.89 -11.88 6.83
N GLY A 221 8.00 -12.61 7.07
CA GLY A 221 8.70 -12.60 8.36
C GLY A 221 9.00 -11.18 8.85
N ARG A 222 9.51 -10.31 7.98
CA ARG A 222 9.75 -8.89 8.31
C ARG A 222 8.50 -8.11 8.71
N VAL A 223 7.33 -8.45 8.17
CA VAL A 223 6.07 -7.80 8.55
C VAL A 223 5.64 -8.30 9.93
N ALA A 224 5.73 -9.60 10.16
CA ALA A 224 5.44 -10.20 11.47
C ALA A 224 6.37 -9.67 12.57
N GLU A 225 7.67 -9.60 12.30
CA GLU A 225 8.68 -9.01 13.19
C GLU A 225 8.39 -7.53 13.47
N GLY A 226 8.04 -6.76 12.41
CA GLY A 226 7.68 -5.35 12.56
C GLY A 226 6.45 -5.13 13.43
N PHE A 227 5.45 -5.99 13.36
CA PHE A 227 4.27 -5.94 14.22
C PHE A 227 4.57 -6.34 15.67
N ALA A 228 5.50 -7.27 15.87
CA ALA A 228 5.93 -7.70 17.20
C ALA A 228 6.92 -6.71 17.87
N ALA A 229 7.44 -5.73 17.12
CA ALA A 229 8.41 -4.78 17.64
C ALA A 229 7.78 -3.89 18.73
N PRO A 230 8.48 -3.63 19.85
CA PRO A 230 7.97 -2.75 20.90
C PRO A 230 7.76 -1.33 20.37
N ALA A 231 6.80 -0.61 20.99
CA ALA A 231 6.43 0.74 20.57
C ALA A 231 7.62 1.72 20.46
N ALA A 232 8.61 1.56 21.33
CA ALA A 232 9.84 2.37 21.38
C ALA A 232 10.99 1.85 20.50
N ALA A 233 10.76 0.79 19.69
CA ALA A 233 11.83 0.25 18.86
C ALA A 233 12.29 1.29 17.83
N PRO A 234 13.60 1.60 17.76
CA PRO A 234 14.12 2.48 16.71
C PRO A 234 13.88 1.82 15.34
N HIS A 235 13.69 2.66 14.32
CA HIS A 235 13.67 2.18 12.94
C HIS A 235 15.00 1.47 12.63
N VAL A 236 14.95 0.15 12.42
CA VAL A 236 16.12 -0.60 11.96
C VAL A 236 16.16 -0.45 10.43
N PRO A 237 17.19 0.20 9.87
CA PRO A 237 17.37 0.25 8.43
C PRO A 237 17.52 -1.18 7.91
N ALA A 238 16.65 -1.58 6.98
CA ALA A 238 16.67 -2.93 6.46
C ALA A 238 17.94 -3.15 5.62
N GLN A 239 18.69 -4.17 5.94
CA GLN A 239 19.65 -4.75 5.00
C GLN A 239 18.91 -5.20 3.74
N ALA A 240 19.57 -5.09 2.57
CA ALA A 240 18.96 -5.44 1.28
C ALA A 240 18.28 -6.82 1.34
N PRO A 241 17.11 -7.00 0.71
CA PRO A 241 16.45 -8.29 0.70
C PRO A 241 17.34 -9.30 -0.03
N GLU A 242 17.70 -10.41 0.63
CA GLU A 242 18.08 -11.61 -0.09
C GLU A 242 16.86 -12.08 -0.87
N LEU A 243 16.91 -11.94 -2.18
CA LEU A 243 15.92 -12.54 -3.07
C LEU A 243 16.03 -14.06 -2.93
N PRO A 244 14.94 -14.81 -2.69
CA PRO A 244 15.01 -16.26 -2.69
C PRO A 244 15.48 -16.73 -4.08
N GLY A 245 16.66 -17.37 -4.16
CA GLY A 245 17.13 -18.01 -5.38
C GLY A 245 18.53 -17.63 -5.90
N THR A 246 19.30 -16.77 -5.25
CA THR A 246 20.72 -16.59 -5.56
C THR A 246 21.57 -17.30 -4.52
N ALA A 247 21.83 -18.59 -4.74
CA ALA A 247 22.94 -19.25 -4.09
C ALA A 247 24.24 -18.51 -4.51
N PRO A 248 25.18 -18.24 -3.58
CA PRO A 248 26.44 -17.62 -3.96
C PRO A 248 27.16 -18.57 -4.94
N ALA A 249 27.54 -18.00 -6.10
CA ALA A 249 28.39 -18.72 -7.04
C ALA A 249 29.66 -19.14 -6.31
N GLN A 250 29.93 -20.44 -6.24
CA GLN A 250 31.20 -20.97 -5.72
C GLN A 250 32.32 -20.34 -6.53
N ALA A 251 33.27 -19.73 -5.83
CA ALA A 251 34.48 -19.24 -6.44
C ALA A 251 35.22 -20.42 -7.10
N PRO A 252 35.78 -20.25 -8.32
CA PRO A 252 36.55 -21.30 -8.95
C PRO A 252 37.78 -21.62 -8.09
N GLU A 253 38.03 -22.91 -7.83
CA GLU A 253 39.25 -23.36 -7.17
C GLU A 253 40.49 -22.93 -7.97
N PRO A 254 41.58 -22.51 -7.29
CA PRO A 254 42.82 -22.17 -7.96
C PRO A 254 43.41 -23.42 -8.62
N PRO A 255 44.03 -23.28 -9.81
CA PRO A 255 44.64 -24.43 -10.50
C PRO A 255 45.76 -25.05 -9.66
N GLY A 256 45.65 -26.37 -9.47
CA GLY A 256 46.60 -27.14 -8.74
C GLY A 256 48.04 -26.96 -9.29
N THR A 257 48.98 -26.74 -8.41
CA THR A 257 50.41 -26.70 -8.69
C THR A 257 50.87 -28.04 -9.23
N ALA A 258 51.47 -28.02 -10.44
CA ALA A 258 52.11 -29.18 -11.05
C ALA A 258 53.35 -29.60 -10.22
N PRO A 259 53.62 -30.90 -10.10
CA PRO A 259 54.84 -31.36 -9.40
C PRO A 259 56.07 -31.02 -10.21
N GLU A 260 57.12 -30.54 -9.52
CA GLU A 260 58.44 -30.33 -10.08
C GLU A 260 59.09 -31.65 -10.52
N PRO A 261 59.85 -31.66 -11.63
CA PRO A 261 60.57 -32.83 -12.04
C PRO A 261 61.87 -33.01 -11.17
N THR A 262 61.97 -34.16 -10.53
CA THR A 262 63.20 -34.59 -9.85
C THR A 262 64.31 -34.91 -10.87
N ALA A 263 65.50 -34.34 -10.65
CA ALA A 263 66.72 -34.61 -11.34
C ALA A 263 67.34 -35.95 -10.94
#